data_425e821ace8f264fb0edae3fd77eff1c
#
_entry.id   425e821ace8f264fb0edae3fd77eff1c
#
_cell.length_a   1.000
_cell.length_b   1.000
_cell.length_c   1.000
_cell.angle_alpha   90.00
_cell.angle_beta   90.00
_cell.angle_gamma   90.00
#
_symmetry.space_group_name_H-M   'P 1'
#
loop_
_entity.id
_entity.type
_entity.pdbx_description
1 polymer ?
#
loop_
_entity_poly.entity_id
_entity_poly.type
_entity_poly.pdbx_seq_one_letter_code
_entity_poly.pdbx_strand_id
1 'polypeptide(L)'
;SINVTDDGTEISTNIQRLSKKMNLMTASLQSKENSRILKSQEIVKQERKRIARDLHDTVSQDLFAASMVLSGIAQNVSQLDVDQVGSQLLAVEEMLQHAQNDLRILLLHLRPVELENKTLSEGFRMILKELTDKSDIEVVYHESILTLPKKIEDNIFRIGQEFISNTLKHSQASRLEVYLNQTENELQLKMIDNGIGFDMDSVYDLSYGLKNIEDRVEDLAGNLQLLSQPGKGVAMDIRL
;
A
#
# COMPACT_ATOMS: atom_id res chain seq x y z
N SER A 1 -22.07 64.18 29.36
CA SER A 1 -22.01 62.77 29.83
C SER A 1 -21.94 61.88 28.64
N ILE A 2 -20.77 61.33 28.37
CA ILE A 2 -20.58 60.37 27.29
C ILE A 2 -21.07 59.03 27.86
N ASN A 3 -22.06 58.40 27.21
CA ASN A 3 -22.61 57.09 27.59
C ASN A 3 -21.59 55.97 27.26
N VAL A 4 -20.69 55.68 28.19
CA VAL A 4 -19.67 54.61 28.08
C VAL A 4 -20.25 53.21 28.32
N THR A 5 -21.51 53.10 28.72
CA THR A 5 -22.16 51.82 29.06
C THR A 5 -22.80 51.09 27.87
N ASP A 6 -23.05 51.79 26.75
CA ASP A 6 -23.70 51.19 25.57
C ASP A 6 -22.70 50.48 24.66
N ASP A 7 -21.50 51.01 24.52
CA ASP A 7 -20.40 50.39 23.72
C ASP A 7 -19.92 49.04 24.32
N GLY A 8 -19.91 48.91 25.64
CA GLY A 8 -19.45 47.70 26.31
C GLY A 8 -20.40 46.48 26.12
N THR A 9 -21.70 46.75 26.08
CA THR A 9 -22.74 45.73 25.85
C THR A 9 -22.76 45.27 24.38
N GLU A 10 -22.55 46.18 23.46
CA GLU A 10 -22.48 45.87 22.03
C GLU A 10 -21.25 45.04 21.68
N ILE A 11 -20.09 45.38 22.24
CA ILE A 11 -18.85 44.62 22.07
C ILE A 11 -19.00 43.20 22.66
N SER A 12 -19.59 43.05 23.86
CA SER A 12 -19.83 41.75 24.49
C SER A 12 -20.76 40.87 23.66
N THR A 13 -21.82 41.44 23.10
CA THR A 13 -22.77 40.75 22.23
C THR A 13 -22.14 40.32 20.93
N ASN A 14 -21.29 41.15 20.34
CA ASN A 14 -20.54 40.79 19.13
C ASN A 14 -19.50 39.69 19.36
N ILE A 15 -18.80 39.69 20.49
CA ILE A 15 -17.87 38.64 20.89
C ILE A 15 -18.62 37.29 21.08
N GLN A 16 -19.77 37.30 21.75
CA GLN A 16 -20.59 36.08 21.90
C GLN A 16 -21.09 35.54 20.55
N ARG A 17 -21.49 36.45 19.64
CA ARG A 17 -21.95 36.08 18.30
C ARG A 17 -20.82 35.49 17.45
N LEU A 18 -19.62 36.05 17.52
CA LEU A 18 -18.42 35.54 16.87
C LEU A 18 -18.01 34.17 17.44
N SER A 19 -18.01 34.03 18.77
CA SER A 19 -17.70 32.75 19.45
C SER A 19 -18.68 31.64 19.04
N LYS A 20 -19.99 31.93 19.01
CA LYS A 20 -21.01 31.00 18.54
C LYS A 20 -20.82 30.62 17.07
N LYS A 21 -20.49 31.57 16.20
CA LYS A 21 -20.23 31.33 14.78
C LYS A 21 -18.96 30.48 14.57
N MET A 22 -17.93 30.74 15.35
CA MET A 22 -16.68 29.98 15.34
C MET A 22 -16.90 28.54 15.79
N ASN A 23 -17.65 28.32 16.88
CA ASN A 23 -17.99 26.97 17.35
C ASN A 23 -18.82 26.16 16.34
N LEU A 24 -19.79 26.80 15.67
CA LEU A 24 -20.58 26.17 14.61
C LEU A 24 -19.72 25.82 13.39
N MET A 25 -18.79 26.69 13.04
CA MET A 25 -17.87 26.45 11.91
C MET A 25 -16.90 25.31 12.22
N THR A 26 -16.35 25.28 13.44
CA THR A 26 -15.47 24.18 13.90
C THR A 26 -16.21 22.84 13.93
N ALA A 27 -17.44 22.79 14.45
CA ALA A 27 -18.26 21.59 14.44
C ALA A 27 -18.59 21.12 13.01
N SER A 28 -18.86 22.04 12.10
CA SER A 28 -19.12 21.73 10.68
C SER A 28 -17.87 21.18 9.97
N LEU A 29 -16.69 21.75 10.25
CA LEU A 29 -15.41 21.25 9.72
C LEU A 29 -15.08 19.86 10.25
N GLN A 30 -15.25 19.64 11.56
CA GLN A 30 -15.06 18.32 12.17
C GLN A 30 -16.02 17.26 11.58
N SER A 31 -17.29 17.62 11.38
CA SER A 31 -18.27 16.70 10.76
C SER A 31 -17.90 16.35 9.31
N LYS A 32 -17.43 17.34 8.52
CA LYS A 32 -16.96 17.08 7.15
C LYS A 32 -15.72 16.20 7.13
N GLU A 33 -14.77 16.47 8.02
CA GLU A 33 -13.54 15.67 8.12
C GLU A 33 -13.85 14.21 8.52
N ASN A 34 -14.70 13.99 9.53
CA ASN A 34 -15.15 12.67 9.91
C ASN A 34 -15.88 11.93 8.76
N SER A 35 -16.72 12.66 8.00
CA SER A 35 -17.37 12.09 6.83
C SER A 35 -16.38 11.70 5.71
N ARG A 36 -15.33 12.48 5.53
CA ARG A 36 -14.25 12.18 4.57
C ARG A 36 -13.48 10.93 4.99
N ILE A 37 -13.10 10.84 6.27
CA ILE A 37 -12.40 9.69 6.82
C ILE A 37 -13.24 8.41 6.68
N LEU A 38 -14.53 8.45 7.03
CA LEU A 38 -15.43 7.29 6.90
C LEU A 38 -15.60 6.85 5.44
N LYS A 39 -15.74 7.80 4.51
CA LYS A 39 -15.80 7.48 3.07
C LYS A 39 -14.51 6.86 2.56
N SER A 40 -13.35 7.39 2.95
CA SER A 40 -12.05 6.85 2.59
C SER A 40 -11.87 5.42 3.12
N GLN A 41 -12.26 5.15 4.37
CA GLN A 41 -12.21 3.80 4.95
C GLN A 41 -13.13 2.83 4.21
N GLU A 42 -14.34 3.24 3.84
CA GLU A 42 -15.27 2.39 3.10
C GLU A 42 -14.76 2.08 1.69
N ILE A 43 -14.19 3.06 0.98
CA ILE A 43 -13.56 2.86 -0.33
C ILE A 43 -12.42 1.85 -0.23
N VAL A 44 -11.52 2.01 0.75
CA VAL A 44 -10.42 1.07 0.98
C VAL A 44 -10.93 -0.34 1.28
N LYS A 45 -11.99 -0.47 2.08
CA LYS A 45 -12.61 -1.76 2.40
C LYS A 45 -13.25 -2.41 1.18
N GLN A 46 -13.92 -1.64 0.34
CA GLN A 46 -14.52 -2.14 -0.91
C GLN A 46 -13.45 -2.57 -1.89
N GLU A 47 -12.39 -1.79 -2.04
CA GLU A 47 -11.26 -2.12 -2.91
C GLU A 47 -10.54 -3.39 -2.45
N ARG A 48 -10.32 -3.57 -1.15
CA ARG A 48 -9.79 -4.83 -0.61
C ARG A 48 -10.66 -6.03 -0.94
N LYS A 49 -11.99 -5.89 -0.80
CA LYS A 49 -12.91 -6.97 -1.16
C LYS A 49 -12.88 -7.28 -2.66
N ARG A 50 -12.71 -6.26 -3.50
CA ARG A 50 -12.57 -6.42 -4.94
C ARG A 50 -11.27 -7.16 -5.28
N ILE A 51 -10.14 -6.67 -4.77
CA ILE A 51 -8.82 -7.30 -4.98
C ILE A 51 -8.83 -8.76 -4.48
N ALA A 52 -9.41 -9.01 -3.30
CA ALA A 52 -9.50 -10.36 -2.76
C ALA A 52 -10.30 -11.30 -3.66
N ARG A 53 -11.36 -10.81 -4.29
CA ARG A 53 -12.17 -11.59 -5.23
C ARG A 53 -11.42 -11.83 -6.53
N ASP A 54 -10.85 -10.78 -7.11
CA ASP A 54 -10.12 -10.86 -8.38
C ASP A 54 -8.94 -11.85 -8.25
N LEU A 55 -8.17 -11.78 -7.15
CA LEU A 55 -7.07 -12.70 -6.88
C LEU A 55 -7.55 -14.13 -6.61
N HIS A 56 -8.65 -14.31 -5.85
CA HIS A 56 -9.24 -15.63 -5.62
C HIS A 56 -9.66 -16.29 -6.94
N ASP A 57 -10.25 -15.51 -7.84
CA ASP A 57 -10.71 -16.02 -9.13
C ASP A 57 -9.50 -16.38 -10.01
N THR A 58 -8.43 -15.58 -10.03
CA THR A 58 -7.19 -15.88 -10.75
C THR A 58 -6.52 -17.15 -10.22
N VAL A 59 -6.32 -17.25 -8.89
CA VAL A 59 -5.77 -18.45 -8.25
C VAL A 59 -6.59 -19.69 -8.56
N SER A 60 -7.90 -19.59 -8.51
CA SER A 60 -8.80 -20.72 -8.83
C SER A 60 -8.67 -21.14 -10.28
N GLN A 61 -8.50 -20.22 -11.22
CA GLN A 61 -8.28 -20.49 -12.64
C GLN A 61 -6.94 -21.20 -12.87
N ASP A 62 -5.84 -20.76 -12.26
CA ASP A 62 -4.53 -21.37 -12.40
C ASP A 62 -4.52 -22.79 -11.84
N LEU A 63 -5.11 -23.01 -10.65
CA LEU A 63 -5.23 -24.33 -10.05
C LEU A 63 -6.11 -25.27 -10.89
N PHE A 64 -7.18 -24.77 -11.48
CA PHE A 64 -8.04 -25.55 -12.36
C PHE A 64 -7.31 -25.92 -13.65
N ALA A 65 -6.59 -24.98 -14.27
CA ALA A 65 -5.77 -25.24 -15.46
C ALA A 65 -4.68 -26.30 -15.19
N ALA A 66 -3.94 -26.14 -14.09
CA ALA A 66 -2.94 -27.12 -13.67
C ALA A 66 -3.55 -28.51 -13.47
N SER A 67 -4.71 -28.61 -12.83
CA SER A 67 -5.44 -29.87 -12.65
C SER A 67 -5.88 -30.50 -13.96
N MET A 68 -6.31 -29.72 -14.94
CA MET A 68 -6.68 -30.20 -16.27
C MET A 68 -5.47 -30.79 -17.02
N VAL A 69 -4.31 -30.09 -16.99
CA VAL A 69 -3.08 -30.56 -17.62
C VAL A 69 -2.63 -31.89 -16.98
N LEU A 70 -2.62 -31.94 -15.63
CA LEU A 70 -2.27 -33.19 -14.91
C LEU A 70 -3.21 -34.35 -15.25
N SER A 71 -4.52 -34.07 -15.35
CA SER A 71 -5.50 -35.09 -15.76
C SER A 71 -5.27 -35.56 -17.20
N GLY A 72 -4.91 -34.65 -18.10
CA GLY A 72 -4.55 -34.95 -19.47
C GLY A 72 -3.33 -35.85 -19.57
N ILE A 73 -2.28 -35.56 -18.81
CA ILE A 73 -1.07 -36.39 -18.70
C ILE A 73 -1.45 -37.79 -18.18
N ALA A 74 -2.19 -37.89 -17.07
CA ALA A 74 -2.57 -39.13 -16.46
C ALA A 74 -3.38 -40.06 -17.37
N GLN A 75 -4.27 -39.49 -18.18
CA GLN A 75 -5.12 -40.22 -19.12
C GLN A 75 -4.36 -40.71 -20.38
N ASN A 76 -3.34 -39.98 -20.81
CA ASN A 76 -2.63 -40.23 -22.06
C ASN A 76 -1.16 -40.60 -21.88
N VAL A 77 -0.71 -40.96 -20.66
CA VAL A 77 0.69 -41.19 -20.32
C VAL A 77 1.34 -42.30 -21.19
N SER A 78 0.58 -43.26 -21.66
CA SER A 78 1.06 -44.31 -22.54
C SER A 78 1.24 -43.90 -24.01
N GLN A 79 0.72 -42.72 -24.39
CA GLN A 79 0.76 -42.17 -25.75
C GLN A 79 1.70 -40.95 -25.87
N LEU A 80 2.11 -40.39 -24.73
CA LEU A 80 3.00 -39.23 -24.67
C LEU A 80 4.45 -39.71 -24.59
N ASP A 81 5.35 -39.04 -25.30
CA ASP A 81 6.78 -39.22 -25.10
C ASP A 81 7.28 -38.45 -23.85
N VAL A 82 8.51 -38.77 -23.42
CA VAL A 82 9.12 -38.21 -22.21
C VAL A 82 9.25 -36.68 -22.30
N ASP A 83 9.56 -36.15 -23.47
CA ASP A 83 9.75 -34.69 -23.68
C ASP A 83 8.41 -33.97 -23.60
N GLN A 84 7.34 -34.56 -24.12
CA GLN A 84 5.97 -34.02 -24.02
C GLN A 84 5.48 -33.99 -22.57
N VAL A 85 5.72 -35.10 -21.82
CA VAL A 85 5.38 -35.13 -20.38
C VAL A 85 6.20 -34.09 -19.62
N GLY A 86 7.51 -33.99 -19.91
CA GLY A 86 8.38 -33.01 -19.28
C GLY A 86 7.91 -31.55 -19.51
N SER A 87 7.58 -31.19 -20.74
CA SER A 87 7.10 -29.85 -21.08
C SER A 87 5.76 -29.49 -20.41
N GLN A 88 4.84 -30.45 -20.31
CA GLN A 88 3.56 -30.27 -19.65
C GLN A 88 3.71 -30.16 -18.12
N LEU A 89 4.65 -30.89 -17.51
CA LEU A 89 4.96 -30.77 -16.08
C LEU A 89 5.57 -29.40 -15.74
N LEU A 90 6.46 -28.88 -16.59
CA LEU A 90 6.99 -27.52 -16.43
C LEU A 90 5.88 -26.46 -16.51
N ALA A 91 4.93 -26.61 -17.44
CA ALA A 91 3.79 -25.70 -17.51
C ALA A 91 2.91 -25.76 -16.24
N VAL A 92 2.71 -26.94 -15.66
CA VAL A 92 2.00 -27.09 -14.38
C VAL A 92 2.78 -26.41 -13.25
N GLU A 93 4.09 -26.57 -13.21
CA GLU A 93 4.94 -25.91 -12.20
C GLU A 93 4.82 -24.38 -12.28
N GLU A 94 4.86 -23.81 -13.48
CA GLU A 94 4.66 -22.37 -13.69
C GLU A 94 3.28 -21.90 -13.19
N MET A 95 2.19 -22.63 -13.53
CA MET A 95 0.84 -22.31 -13.05
C MET A 95 0.74 -22.34 -11.52
N LEU A 96 1.37 -23.33 -10.88
CA LEU A 96 1.38 -23.44 -9.42
C LEU A 96 2.20 -22.32 -8.76
N GLN A 97 3.31 -21.91 -9.36
CA GLN A 97 4.11 -20.77 -8.89
C GLN A 97 3.32 -19.46 -9.00
N HIS A 98 2.61 -19.24 -10.11
CA HIS A 98 1.72 -18.10 -10.28
C HIS A 98 0.63 -18.07 -9.20
N ALA A 99 -0.09 -19.18 -9.02
CA ALA A 99 -1.15 -19.29 -8.00
C ALA A 99 -0.62 -19.05 -6.58
N GLN A 100 0.58 -19.55 -6.25
CA GLN A 100 1.22 -19.31 -4.95
C GLN A 100 1.60 -17.85 -4.76
N ASN A 101 2.11 -17.18 -5.80
CA ASN A 101 2.44 -15.77 -5.74
C ASN A 101 1.19 -14.90 -5.52
N ASP A 102 0.12 -15.19 -6.24
CA ASP A 102 -1.16 -14.50 -6.10
C ASP A 102 -1.78 -14.69 -4.70
N LEU A 103 -1.68 -15.89 -4.12
CA LEU A 103 -2.07 -16.13 -2.73
C LEU A 103 -1.23 -15.32 -1.73
N ARG A 104 0.07 -15.18 -1.94
CA ARG A 104 0.95 -14.35 -1.09
C ARG A 104 0.52 -12.88 -1.12
N ILE A 105 0.24 -12.36 -2.33
CA ILE A 105 -0.25 -11.02 -2.55
C ILE A 105 -1.60 -10.81 -1.84
N LEU A 106 -2.51 -11.76 -1.95
CA LEU A 106 -3.81 -11.74 -1.27
C LEU A 106 -3.65 -11.66 0.24
N LEU A 107 -2.78 -12.45 0.83
CA LEU A 107 -2.51 -12.43 2.27
C LEU A 107 -1.94 -11.09 2.74
N LEU A 108 -1.08 -10.45 1.96
CA LEU A 108 -0.56 -9.12 2.27
C LEU A 108 -1.65 -8.03 2.22
N HIS A 109 -2.61 -8.14 1.29
CA HIS A 109 -3.72 -7.18 1.16
C HIS A 109 -4.85 -7.37 2.17
N LEU A 110 -5.12 -8.63 2.57
CA LEU A 110 -6.22 -8.95 3.50
C LEU A 110 -5.86 -8.75 4.97
N ARG A 111 -4.58 -8.73 5.32
CA ARG A 111 -4.19 -8.44 6.71
C ARG A 111 -4.66 -7.04 7.10
N PRO A 112 -5.37 -6.90 8.23
CA PRO A 112 -5.70 -5.59 8.77
C PRO A 112 -4.38 -4.84 8.99
N VAL A 113 -4.27 -3.69 8.36
CA VAL A 113 -3.05 -2.87 8.30
C VAL A 113 -3.02 -1.92 9.49
N GLU A 114 -3.54 -2.31 10.60
CA GLU A 114 -3.35 -1.55 11.83
C GLU A 114 -2.09 -2.10 12.49
N LEU A 115 -1.15 -1.20 12.77
CA LEU A 115 0.01 -1.50 13.60
C LEU A 115 -0.41 -1.85 15.04
N GLU A 116 -1.56 -2.55 15.21
CA GLU A 116 -2.23 -2.92 16.47
C GLU A 116 -1.21 -3.08 17.60
N ASN A 117 -0.92 -1.99 18.32
CA ASN A 117 0.07 -1.92 19.42
C ASN A 117 1.54 -2.19 19.02
N LYS A 118 1.89 -2.11 17.73
CA LYS A 118 3.27 -2.23 17.22
C LYS A 118 3.78 -0.88 16.76
N THR A 119 5.08 -0.72 16.84
CA THR A 119 5.79 0.42 16.25
C THR A 119 5.91 0.24 14.73
N LEU A 120 6.19 1.33 14.03
CA LEU A 120 6.47 1.32 12.59
C LEU A 120 7.60 0.35 12.24
N SER A 121 8.69 0.34 13.01
CA SER A 121 9.83 -0.58 12.85
C SER A 121 9.42 -2.04 12.95
N GLU A 122 8.65 -2.39 13.97
CA GLU A 122 8.16 -3.76 14.16
C GLU A 122 7.26 -4.20 13.01
N GLY A 123 6.41 -3.30 12.52
CA GLY A 123 5.56 -3.53 11.36
C GLY A 123 6.38 -3.83 10.10
N PHE A 124 7.38 -3.00 9.79
CA PHE A 124 8.26 -3.23 8.64
C PHE A 124 9.07 -4.52 8.77
N ARG A 125 9.70 -4.77 9.91
CA ARG A 125 10.45 -6.01 10.14
C ARG A 125 9.59 -7.25 9.92
N MET A 126 8.33 -7.22 10.37
CA MET A 126 7.41 -8.33 10.22
C MET A 126 7.04 -8.58 8.75
N ILE A 127 6.65 -7.54 8.00
CA ILE A 127 6.25 -7.69 6.60
C ILE A 127 7.44 -8.06 5.71
N LEU A 128 8.61 -7.47 5.95
CA LEU A 128 9.83 -7.76 5.20
C LEU A 128 10.37 -9.15 5.48
N LYS A 129 10.29 -9.63 6.73
CA LYS A 129 10.60 -11.02 7.07
C LYS A 129 9.66 -11.98 6.36
N GLU A 130 8.35 -11.70 6.37
CA GLU A 130 7.37 -12.54 5.66
C GLU A 130 7.65 -12.59 4.15
N LEU A 131 8.09 -11.46 3.56
CA LEU A 131 8.52 -11.39 2.17
C LEU A 131 9.73 -12.30 1.92
N THR A 132 10.78 -12.20 2.73
CA THR A 132 12.00 -13.03 2.61
C THR A 132 11.70 -14.51 2.80
N ASP A 133 10.85 -14.86 3.77
CA ASP A 133 10.50 -16.26 4.07
C ASP A 133 9.67 -16.93 2.95
N LYS A 134 8.99 -16.14 2.12
CA LYS A 134 8.01 -16.61 1.14
C LYS A 134 8.34 -16.28 -0.32
N SER A 135 9.44 -15.60 -0.59
CA SER A 135 9.86 -15.23 -1.94
C SER A 135 11.38 -15.29 -2.06
N ASP A 136 11.87 -15.36 -3.29
CA ASP A 136 13.31 -15.34 -3.59
C ASP A 136 13.87 -13.89 -3.66
N ILE A 137 13.14 -12.91 -3.12
CA ILE A 137 13.56 -11.51 -3.12
C ILE A 137 14.55 -11.29 -1.95
N GLU A 138 15.76 -10.87 -2.28
CA GLU A 138 16.73 -10.37 -1.31
C GLU A 138 16.24 -9.04 -0.72
N VAL A 139 16.08 -8.97 0.60
CA VAL A 139 15.61 -7.77 1.28
C VAL A 139 16.74 -7.12 2.06
N VAL A 140 16.99 -5.84 1.79
CA VAL A 140 17.91 -5.00 2.56
C VAL A 140 17.07 -3.98 3.35
N TYR A 141 17.16 -4.00 4.67
CA TYR A 141 16.41 -3.10 5.54
C TYR A 141 17.32 -2.34 6.49
N HIS A 142 17.25 -1.03 6.43
CA HIS A 142 17.95 -0.11 7.34
C HIS A 142 16.93 0.79 8.02
N GLU A 143 17.05 0.92 9.33
CA GLU A 143 16.21 1.81 10.10
C GLU A 143 17.02 2.63 11.10
N SER A 144 16.65 3.89 11.24
CA SER A 144 17.11 4.80 12.29
C SER A 144 15.97 5.76 12.60
N ILE A 145 15.00 5.29 13.40
CA ILE A 145 13.82 6.08 13.75
C ILE A 145 13.63 6.16 15.25
N LEU A 146 13.06 7.28 15.67
CA LEU A 146 12.55 7.55 17.01
C LEU A 146 11.03 7.27 17.05
N THR A 147 10.41 7.62 18.17
CA THR A 147 8.96 7.52 18.32
C THR A 147 8.26 8.56 17.45
N LEU A 148 7.33 8.09 16.62
CA LEU A 148 6.50 8.91 15.73
C LEU A 148 5.05 8.99 16.24
N PRO A 149 4.31 10.06 15.90
CA PRO A 149 2.87 10.11 16.08
C PRO A 149 2.18 8.96 15.32
N LYS A 150 1.19 8.32 15.94
CA LYS A 150 0.50 7.14 15.38
C LYS A 150 -0.04 7.36 13.97
N LYS A 151 -0.60 8.54 13.70
CA LYS A 151 -1.10 8.90 12.35
C LYS A 151 0.00 8.83 11.29
N ILE A 152 1.24 9.25 11.61
CA ILE A 152 2.37 9.18 10.70
C ILE A 152 2.81 7.73 10.51
N GLU A 153 2.95 6.96 11.60
CA GLU A 153 3.31 5.55 11.55
C GLU A 153 2.36 4.75 10.66
N ASP A 154 1.04 4.91 10.85
CA ASP A 154 0.02 4.18 10.10
C ASP A 154 0.05 4.52 8.61
N ASN A 155 0.24 5.79 8.23
CA ASN A 155 0.30 6.17 6.82
C ASN A 155 1.60 5.71 6.15
N ILE A 156 2.75 5.89 6.80
CA ILE A 156 4.06 5.43 6.29
C ILE A 156 4.05 3.89 6.13
N PHE A 157 3.48 3.17 7.08
CA PHE A 157 3.36 1.72 6.97
C PHE A 157 2.48 1.30 5.78
N ARG A 158 1.33 1.97 5.57
CA ARG A 158 0.45 1.70 4.43
C ARG A 158 1.11 1.99 3.09
N ILE A 159 1.87 3.07 3.00
CA ILE A 159 2.67 3.39 1.81
C ILE A 159 3.69 2.29 1.52
N GLY A 160 4.43 1.85 2.55
CA GLY A 160 5.39 0.76 2.42
C GLY A 160 4.75 -0.56 1.96
N GLN A 161 3.58 -0.90 2.50
CA GLN A 161 2.84 -2.09 2.07
C GLN A 161 2.40 -2.02 0.61
N GLU A 162 1.93 -0.86 0.16
CA GLU A 162 1.53 -0.66 -1.24
C GLU A 162 2.72 -0.81 -2.18
N PHE A 163 3.89 -0.24 -1.81
CA PHE A 163 5.12 -0.41 -2.59
C PHE A 163 5.55 -1.88 -2.66
N ILE A 164 5.59 -2.59 -1.52
CA ILE A 164 5.94 -4.02 -1.45
C ILE A 164 4.97 -4.86 -2.31
N SER A 165 3.68 -4.54 -2.22
CA SER A 165 2.66 -5.21 -3.03
C SER A 165 2.89 -5.02 -4.54
N ASN A 166 3.21 -3.79 -4.96
CA ASN A 166 3.49 -3.48 -6.36
C ASN A 166 4.78 -4.19 -6.84
N THR A 167 5.81 -4.24 -5.99
CA THR A 167 7.03 -5.00 -6.26
C THR A 167 6.71 -6.47 -6.50
N LEU A 168 5.91 -7.10 -5.66
CA LEU A 168 5.54 -8.51 -5.81
C LEU A 168 4.70 -8.80 -7.05
N LYS A 169 3.77 -7.90 -7.39
CA LYS A 169 2.82 -8.10 -8.49
C LYS A 169 3.43 -7.84 -9.86
N HIS A 170 4.26 -6.81 -9.94
CA HIS A 170 4.55 -6.18 -11.22
C HIS A 170 6.03 -6.07 -11.54
N SER A 171 6.93 -6.15 -10.54
CA SER A 171 8.32 -5.78 -10.78
C SER A 171 9.21 -6.92 -11.27
N GLN A 172 8.89 -8.18 -10.96
CA GLN A 172 9.81 -9.32 -11.15
C GLN A 172 11.19 -9.06 -10.50
N ALA A 173 11.19 -8.28 -9.41
CA ALA A 173 12.43 -7.92 -8.74
C ALA A 173 13.03 -9.11 -8.01
N SER A 174 14.36 -9.17 -7.98
CA SER A 174 15.14 -10.09 -7.14
C SER A 174 15.66 -9.41 -5.88
N ARG A 175 15.54 -8.07 -5.76
CA ARG A 175 16.04 -7.30 -4.63
C ARG A 175 15.13 -6.13 -4.32
N LEU A 176 14.85 -5.94 -3.02
CA LEU A 176 14.12 -4.81 -2.44
C LEU A 176 14.95 -4.17 -1.34
N GLU A 177 15.18 -2.86 -1.43
CA GLU A 177 15.85 -2.08 -0.41
C GLU A 177 14.85 -1.13 0.25
N VAL A 178 14.87 -1.08 1.59
CA VAL A 178 14.01 -0.22 2.40
C VAL A 178 14.86 0.54 3.41
N TYR A 179 14.79 1.86 3.37
CA TYR A 179 15.47 2.75 4.29
C TYR A 179 14.43 3.61 5.00
N LEU A 180 14.39 3.51 6.32
CA LEU A 180 13.50 4.28 7.18
C LEU A 180 14.34 5.09 8.16
N ASN A 181 14.57 6.36 7.86
CA ASN A 181 15.47 7.23 8.60
C ASN A 181 14.70 8.42 9.19
N GLN A 182 15.05 8.79 10.41
CA GLN A 182 14.55 9.98 11.07
C GLN A 182 15.70 10.81 11.61
N THR A 183 15.67 12.10 11.32
CA THR A 183 16.51 13.13 11.95
C THR A 183 15.63 14.03 12.82
N GLU A 184 16.22 15.05 13.46
CA GLU A 184 15.46 16.03 14.24
C GLU A 184 14.41 16.79 13.41
N ASN A 185 14.64 16.95 12.10
CA ASN A 185 13.84 17.81 11.23
C ASN A 185 13.17 17.08 10.07
N GLU A 186 13.44 15.81 9.85
CA GLU A 186 12.97 15.08 8.67
C GLU A 186 12.76 13.60 8.98
N LEU A 187 11.66 13.05 8.48
CA LEU A 187 11.44 11.61 8.37
C LEU A 187 11.53 11.22 6.89
N GLN A 188 12.35 10.23 6.57
CA GLN A 188 12.51 9.70 5.23
C GLN A 188 12.12 8.23 5.18
N LEU A 189 11.24 7.87 4.23
CA LEU A 189 11.04 6.51 3.76
C LEU A 189 11.53 6.42 2.31
N LYS A 190 12.58 5.62 2.08
CA LYS A 190 13.07 5.34 0.73
C LYS A 190 12.96 3.85 0.46
N MET A 191 12.36 3.48 -0.68
CA MET A 191 12.20 2.10 -1.12
C MET A 191 12.64 1.96 -2.58
N ILE A 192 13.38 0.88 -2.88
CA ILE A 192 13.95 0.65 -4.22
C ILE A 192 13.79 -0.83 -4.54
N ASP A 193 13.22 -1.15 -5.70
CA ASP A 193 13.30 -2.48 -6.30
C ASP A 193 14.15 -2.47 -7.58
N ASN A 194 14.74 -3.60 -7.91
CA ASN A 194 15.53 -3.80 -9.11
C ASN A 194 14.76 -4.49 -10.24
N GLY A 195 13.45 -4.35 -10.27
CA GLY A 195 12.59 -5.04 -11.22
C GLY A 195 12.56 -4.43 -12.62
N ILE A 196 11.52 -4.80 -13.38
CA ILE A 196 11.37 -4.36 -14.79
C ILE A 196 11.06 -2.87 -14.92
N GLY A 197 10.63 -2.19 -13.85
CA GLY A 197 10.20 -0.81 -13.91
C GLY A 197 9.05 -0.56 -14.87
N PHE A 198 8.74 0.71 -15.10
CA PHE A 198 7.69 1.15 -16.04
C PHE A 198 8.01 2.54 -16.58
N ASP A 199 7.33 2.90 -17.66
CA ASP A 199 7.36 4.25 -18.20
C ASP A 199 6.38 5.13 -17.43
N MET A 200 6.88 6.18 -16.76
CA MET A 200 6.11 7.09 -15.93
C MET A 200 4.98 7.77 -16.70
N ASP A 201 5.20 8.13 -17.93
CA ASP A 201 4.22 8.86 -18.76
C ASP A 201 3.02 7.97 -19.14
N SER A 202 3.22 6.64 -19.20
CA SER A 202 2.19 5.69 -19.66
C SER A 202 1.36 5.10 -18.51
N VAL A 203 1.86 5.06 -17.29
CA VAL A 203 1.25 4.33 -16.16
C VAL A 203 0.62 5.26 -15.12
N TYR A 204 1.02 6.52 -15.07
CA TYR A 204 0.63 7.46 -14.03
C TYR A 204 -0.89 7.68 -13.94
N ASP A 205 -1.60 7.71 -15.06
CA ASP A 205 -3.05 7.91 -15.09
C ASP A 205 -3.87 6.63 -14.80
N LEU A 206 -3.25 5.46 -14.77
CA LEU A 206 -3.93 4.17 -14.70
C LEU A 206 -3.77 3.43 -13.36
N SER A 207 -2.84 3.87 -12.50
CA SER A 207 -2.48 3.13 -11.27
C SER A 207 -3.13 3.72 -10.03
N TYR A 208 -4.22 3.09 -9.57
CA TYR A 208 -4.84 3.41 -8.26
C TYR A 208 -3.86 3.29 -7.08
N GLY A 209 -2.91 2.37 -7.14
CA GLY A 209 -1.90 2.17 -6.09
C GLY A 209 -0.97 3.37 -5.93
N LEU A 210 -0.44 3.89 -7.03
CA LEU A 210 0.43 5.08 -7.00
C LEU A 210 -0.32 6.32 -6.53
N LYS A 211 -1.56 6.49 -6.98
CA LYS A 211 -2.41 7.59 -6.52
C LYS A 211 -2.70 7.51 -5.03
N ASN A 212 -2.94 6.31 -4.49
CA ASN A 212 -3.11 6.11 -3.05
C ASN A 212 -1.86 6.49 -2.25
N ILE A 213 -0.66 6.25 -2.80
CA ILE A 213 0.61 6.69 -2.19
C ILE A 213 0.67 8.22 -2.17
N GLU A 214 0.39 8.87 -3.30
CA GLU A 214 0.39 10.34 -3.41
C GLU A 214 -0.58 10.99 -2.44
N ASP A 215 -1.85 10.58 -2.45
CA ASP A 215 -2.90 11.11 -1.57
C ASP A 215 -2.48 11.01 -0.09
N ARG A 216 -1.80 9.91 0.31
CA ARG A 216 -1.32 9.73 1.69
C ARG A 216 -0.14 10.62 2.03
N VAL A 217 0.78 10.83 1.09
CA VAL A 217 1.92 11.74 1.29
C VAL A 217 1.43 13.17 1.39
N GLU A 218 0.43 13.57 0.57
CA GLU A 218 -0.22 14.88 0.65
C GLU A 218 -0.95 15.08 1.98
N ASP A 219 -1.67 14.07 2.48
CA ASP A 219 -2.34 14.08 3.80
C ASP A 219 -1.36 14.28 4.97
N LEU A 220 -0.10 13.93 4.78
CA LEU A 220 1.00 14.15 5.73
C LEU A 220 1.78 15.45 5.47
N ALA A 221 1.37 16.25 4.47
CA ALA A 221 2.11 17.43 3.99
C ALA A 221 3.56 17.12 3.60
N GLY A 222 3.81 15.91 3.10
CA GLY A 222 5.11 15.42 2.70
C GLY A 222 5.44 15.67 1.23
N ASN A 223 6.65 15.30 0.85
CA ASN A 223 7.14 15.32 -0.52
C ASN A 223 7.36 13.88 -1.01
N LEU A 224 6.84 13.54 -2.19
CA LEU A 224 7.04 12.27 -2.87
C LEU A 224 7.92 12.46 -4.10
N GLN A 225 8.99 11.69 -4.19
CA GLN A 225 9.75 11.52 -5.41
C GLN A 225 9.66 10.06 -5.85
N LEU A 226 9.08 9.83 -7.03
CA LEU A 226 8.95 8.52 -7.64
C LEU A 226 9.74 8.50 -8.94
N LEU A 227 10.62 7.52 -9.11
CA LEU A 227 11.45 7.32 -10.29
C LEU A 227 11.27 5.89 -10.80
N SER A 228 10.97 5.74 -12.06
CA SER A 228 10.94 4.46 -12.76
C SER A 228 11.36 4.61 -14.20
N GLN A 229 12.02 3.60 -14.71
CA GLN A 229 12.32 3.45 -16.14
C GLN A 229 12.24 1.96 -16.51
N PRO A 230 11.77 1.59 -17.71
CA PRO A 230 11.80 0.22 -18.18
C PRO A 230 13.19 -0.41 -18.04
N GLY A 231 13.24 -1.58 -17.38
CA GLY A 231 14.48 -2.33 -17.13
C GLY A 231 15.34 -1.83 -15.97
N LYS A 232 14.91 -0.80 -15.21
CA LYS A 232 15.71 -0.22 -14.11
C LYS A 232 15.03 -0.25 -12.73
N GLY A 233 13.88 -0.91 -12.62
CA GLY A 233 13.12 -0.98 -11.39
C GLY A 233 12.42 0.32 -11.03
N VAL A 234 12.03 0.43 -9.76
CA VAL A 234 11.30 1.56 -9.20
C VAL A 234 12.02 2.06 -7.95
N ALA A 235 12.15 3.38 -7.81
CA ALA A 235 12.63 4.03 -6.60
C ALA A 235 11.61 5.06 -6.11
N MET A 236 11.25 4.98 -4.84
CA MET A 236 10.37 5.90 -4.13
C MET A 236 11.13 6.53 -2.97
N ASP A 237 11.11 7.86 -2.86
CA ASP A 237 11.67 8.63 -1.74
C ASP A 237 10.58 9.57 -1.21
N ILE A 238 10.21 9.40 0.05
CA ILE A 238 9.21 10.21 0.76
C ILE A 238 9.90 10.92 1.90
N ARG A 239 9.60 12.22 2.04
CA ARG A 239 10.12 13.08 3.09
C ARG A 239 9.00 13.87 3.75
N LEU A 240 8.99 13.85 5.09
CA LEU A 240 8.04 14.55 5.94
C LEU A 240 8.76 15.52 6.86
#